data_fec9e972121978a5218d4e0db5459398
#
_entry.id   fec9e972121978a5218d4e0db5459398
#
_cell.length_a   1.000
_cell.length_b   1.000
_cell.length_c   1.000
_cell.angle_alpha   90.00
_cell.angle_beta   90.00
_cell.angle_gamma   90.00
#
_symmetry.space_group_name_H-M   'P 1'
#
loop_
_entity.id
_entity.type
_entity.pdbx_description
1 polymer ?
#
loop_
_entity_poly.entity_id
_entity_poly.type
_entity_poly.pdbx_seq_one_letter_code
_entity_poly.pdbx_strand_id
1 'polypeptide(L)'
;MTGRRVRDLAARLVPPLCAAVALLGLWELWVRWTHPPRFLFCAPSEIARDALARAGELAMATWKTTVAVAWGFALSAVVGIAVGVLLSSSRLLERALYPFTVILQTVPLVAIAPMLVIWLHAGVQAVSVCAFIVSLFPVITNTLSGIRSIPHPQVELFRLYGARPWAVLTKLKLPGAVPSIMAGLRIAAGLAVIGAVVGEFVAGELGAERGLGIVVVVAAKQGELPMLFAAVALASVLGIAVVGAVNVAAYVLMYKWHVSERPD
;
A
#
# COMPACT_ATOMS: atom_id res chain seq x y z
N MET A 1 3.77 -26.50 -24.93
CA MET A 1 3.34 -26.02 -23.59
C MET A 1 3.07 -24.52 -23.49
N THR A 2 3.49 -23.70 -24.43
CA THR A 2 3.33 -22.22 -24.44
C THR A 2 1.90 -21.75 -24.75
N GLY A 3 1.16 -22.40 -25.61
CA GLY A 3 -0.17 -21.93 -26.06
C GLY A 3 -1.29 -22.01 -24.99
N ARG A 4 -1.25 -22.98 -24.09
CA ARG A 4 -2.23 -23.07 -22.98
C ARG A 4 -2.04 -21.96 -21.96
N ARG A 5 -0.81 -21.66 -21.55
CA ARG A 5 -0.50 -20.57 -20.62
C ARG A 5 -0.90 -19.20 -21.16
N VAL A 6 -0.71 -18.96 -22.46
CA VAL A 6 -1.13 -17.68 -23.10
C VAL A 6 -2.66 -17.56 -23.13
N ARG A 7 -3.40 -18.63 -23.43
CA ARG A 7 -4.87 -18.66 -23.39
C ARG A 7 -5.41 -18.43 -21.99
N ASP A 8 -4.81 -19.05 -20.97
CA ASP A 8 -5.23 -18.92 -19.58
C ASP A 8 -4.95 -17.50 -19.05
N LEU A 9 -3.82 -16.92 -19.44
CA LEU A 9 -3.50 -15.52 -19.13
C LEU A 9 -4.48 -14.54 -19.82
N ALA A 10 -4.75 -14.78 -21.10
CA ALA A 10 -5.71 -13.99 -21.85
C ALA A 10 -7.12 -14.11 -21.25
N ALA A 11 -7.57 -15.32 -20.90
CA ALA A 11 -8.87 -15.54 -20.26
C ALA A 11 -9.01 -14.84 -18.90
N ARG A 12 -7.92 -14.61 -18.18
CA ARG A 12 -7.91 -13.88 -16.89
C ARG A 12 -7.81 -12.38 -17.06
N LEU A 13 -7.13 -11.87 -18.09
CA LEU A 13 -6.90 -10.44 -18.28
C LEU A 13 -7.93 -9.78 -19.20
N VAL A 14 -8.47 -10.50 -20.16
CA VAL A 14 -9.43 -9.93 -21.14
C VAL A 14 -10.73 -9.43 -20.45
N PRO A 15 -11.39 -10.18 -19.56
CA PRO A 15 -12.63 -9.70 -18.94
C PRO A 15 -12.48 -8.39 -18.16
N PRO A 16 -11.48 -8.22 -17.25
CA PRO A 16 -11.32 -6.96 -16.53
C PRO A 16 -10.90 -5.80 -17.45
N LEU A 17 -10.10 -6.06 -18.50
CA LEU A 17 -9.76 -5.02 -19.48
C LEU A 17 -10.97 -4.59 -20.31
N CYS A 18 -11.79 -5.53 -20.77
CA CYS A 18 -13.04 -5.21 -21.48
C CYS A 18 -13.98 -4.40 -20.58
N ALA A 19 -14.12 -4.78 -19.30
CA ALA A 19 -14.93 -4.03 -18.36
C ALA A 19 -14.39 -2.59 -18.14
N ALA A 20 -13.08 -2.44 -17.98
CA ALA A 20 -12.45 -1.12 -17.83
C ALA A 20 -12.66 -0.24 -19.07
N VAL A 21 -12.46 -0.80 -20.28
CA VAL A 21 -12.69 -0.08 -21.54
C VAL A 21 -14.17 0.28 -21.69
N ALA A 22 -15.08 -0.63 -21.36
CA ALA A 22 -16.52 -0.37 -21.42
C ALA A 22 -16.93 0.75 -20.45
N LEU A 23 -16.41 0.75 -19.20
CA LEU A 23 -16.69 1.79 -18.22
C LEU A 23 -16.15 3.16 -18.65
N LEU A 24 -14.91 3.20 -19.15
CA LEU A 24 -14.32 4.43 -19.67
C LEU A 24 -15.06 4.94 -20.90
N GLY A 25 -15.49 4.04 -21.79
CA GLY A 25 -16.29 4.39 -22.96
C GLY A 25 -17.67 4.92 -22.59
N LEU A 26 -18.35 4.31 -21.62
CA LEU A 26 -19.63 4.80 -21.09
C LEU A 26 -19.47 6.18 -20.43
N TRP A 27 -18.40 6.39 -19.65
CA TRP A 27 -18.10 7.69 -19.06
C TRP A 27 -17.85 8.75 -20.13
N GLU A 28 -17.02 8.46 -21.14
CA GLU A 28 -16.76 9.37 -22.27
C GLU A 28 -18.04 9.72 -23.01
N LEU A 29 -18.88 8.71 -23.32
CA LEU A 29 -20.14 8.88 -24.03
C LEU A 29 -21.12 9.73 -23.21
N TRP A 30 -21.22 9.46 -21.91
CA TRP A 30 -22.09 10.20 -21.01
C TRP A 30 -21.71 11.67 -20.93
N VAL A 31 -20.41 11.98 -20.74
CA VAL A 31 -19.92 13.36 -20.69
C VAL A 31 -20.17 14.09 -22.02
N ARG A 32 -19.94 13.40 -23.15
CA ARG A 32 -20.18 14.00 -24.48
C ARG A 32 -21.66 14.24 -24.79
N TRP A 33 -22.53 13.42 -24.22
CA TRP A 33 -23.98 13.56 -24.45
C TRP A 33 -24.61 14.62 -23.55
N THR A 34 -24.24 14.65 -22.28
CA THR A 34 -24.85 15.55 -21.28
C THR A 34 -24.20 16.93 -21.23
N HIS A 35 -22.98 17.10 -21.80
CA HIS A 35 -22.20 18.33 -21.77
C HIS A 35 -22.16 19.01 -20.39
N PRO A 36 -21.79 18.29 -19.31
CA PRO A 36 -21.76 18.86 -17.98
C PRO A 36 -20.75 20.02 -17.93
N PRO A 37 -20.94 20.98 -17.03
CA PRO A 37 -19.95 22.04 -16.82
C PRO A 37 -18.58 21.45 -16.52
N ARG A 38 -17.53 21.98 -17.16
CA ARG A 38 -16.15 21.48 -17.07
C ARG A 38 -15.58 21.45 -15.64
N PHE A 39 -16.13 22.25 -14.73
CA PHE A 39 -15.75 22.26 -13.34
C PHE A 39 -16.43 21.15 -12.49
N LEU A 40 -17.36 20.37 -13.07
CA LEU A 40 -18.01 19.25 -12.41
C LEU A 40 -17.51 17.91 -12.95
N PHE A 41 -17.40 17.79 -14.27
CA PHE A 41 -16.97 16.55 -14.93
C PHE A 41 -16.16 16.84 -16.19
N CYS A 42 -15.14 16.01 -16.44
CA CYS A 42 -14.35 16.03 -17.68
C CYS A 42 -14.33 14.64 -18.31
N ALA A 43 -14.13 14.60 -19.63
CA ALA A 43 -14.06 13.36 -20.37
C ALA A 43 -12.71 12.66 -20.16
N PRO A 44 -12.64 11.30 -20.11
CA PRO A 44 -11.39 10.56 -20.09
C PRO A 44 -10.36 10.99 -21.13
N SER A 45 -10.81 11.36 -22.33
CA SER A 45 -9.95 11.89 -23.39
C SER A 45 -9.33 13.26 -23.06
N GLU A 46 -10.04 14.11 -22.34
CA GLU A 46 -9.51 15.41 -21.86
C GLU A 46 -8.46 15.18 -20.76
N ILE A 47 -8.72 14.23 -19.84
CA ILE A 47 -7.77 13.83 -18.80
C ILE A 47 -6.47 13.33 -19.43
N ALA A 48 -6.55 12.43 -20.41
CA ALA A 48 -5.39 11.89 -21.09
C ALA A 48 -4.59 12.97 -21.82
N ARG A 49 -5.27 13.91 -22.50
CA ARG A 49 -4.62 15.02 -23.21
C ARG A 49 -3.88 15.96 -22.25
N ASP A 50 -4.52 16.34 -21.14
CA ASP A 50 -3.90 17.22 -20.15
C ASP A 50 -2.73 16.53 -19.44
N ALA A 51 -2.88 15.24 -19.11
CA ALA A 51 -1.82 14.42 -18.53
C ALA A 51 -0.59 14.35 -19.46
N LEU A 52 -0.78 14.20 -20.77
CA LEU A 52 0.32 14.20 -21.73
C LEU A 52 0.95 15.59 -21.88
N ALA A 53 0.14 16.66 -21.89
CA ALA A 53 0.65 18.03 -21.98
C ALA A 53 1.52 18.41 -20.76
N ARG A 54 1.19 17.88 -19.56
CA ARG A 54 1.91 18.15 -18.31
C ARG A 54 2.65 16.92 -17.80
N ALA A 55 3.07 16.03 -18.67
CA ALA A 55 3.71 14.74 -18.29
C ALA A 55 4.95 14.92 -17.43
N GLY A 56 5.76 15.96 -17.65
CA GLY A 56 6.93 16.24 -16.84
C GLY A 56 6.60 16.61 -15.37
N GLU A 57 5.56 17.42 -15.16
CA GLU A 57 5.08 17.80 -13.82
C GLU A 57 4.52 16.57 -13.08
N LEU A 58 3.68 15.79 -13.75
CA LEU A 58 3.09 14.58 -13.20
C LEU A 58 4.14 13.49 -12.92
N ALA A 59 5.13 13.32 -13.76
CA ALA A 59 6.22 12.38 -13.54
C ALA A 59 7.05 12.75 -12.31
N MET A 60 7.38 14.03 -12.14
CA MET A 60 8.11 14.50 -10.96
C MET A 60 7.27 14.34 -9.68
N ALA A 61 5.99 14.67 -9.72
CA ALA A 61 5.06 14.48 -8.60
C ALA A 61 4.94 12.98 -8.24
N THR A 62 4.78 12.11 -9.24
CA THR A 62 4.74 10.65 -9.05
C THR A 62 6.02 10.14 -8.40
N TRP A 63 7.18 10.62 -8.84
CA TRP A 63 8.47 10.23 -8.26
C TRP A 63 8.56 10.60 -6.78
N LYS A 64 8.18 11.82 -6.40
CA LYS A 64 8.22 12.29 -5.01
C LYS A 64 7.29 11.47 -4.11
N THR A 65 6.07 11.24 -4.55
CA THR A 65 5.12 10.36 -3.82
C THR A 65 5.66 8.93 -3.72
N THR A 66 6.26 8.40 -4.80
CA THR A 66 6.88 7.06 -4.79
C THR A 66 7.99 6.94 -3.75
N VAL A 67 8.86 7.94 -3.66
CA VAL A 67 9.94 7.96 -2.66
C VAL A 67 9.38 8.00 -1.24
N ALA A 68 8.37 8.84 -0.98
CA ALA A 68 7.72 8.91 0.32
C ALA A 68 7.03 7.59 0.70
N VAL A 69 6.31 6.98 -0.23
CA VAL A 69 5.68 5.66 -0.05
C VAL A 69 6.72 4.58 0.23
N ALA A 70 7.81 4.55 -0.54
CA ALA A 70 8.86 3.54 -0.39
C ALA A 70 9.51 3.60 1.01
N TRP A 71 9.85 4.79 1.49
CA TRP A 71 10.41 4.98 2.83
C TRP A 71 9.39 4.64 3.92
N GLY A 72 8.17 5.14 3.84
CA GLY A 72 7.11 4.85 4.82
C GLY A 72 6.78 3.37 4.89
N PHE A 73 6.62 2.71 3.75
CA PHE A 73 6.37 1.28 3.66
C PHE A 73 7.55 0.44 4.17
N ALA A 74 8.78 0.74 3.78
CA ALA A 74 9.96 0.03 4.25
C ALA A 74 10.10 0.13 5.78
N LEU A 75 9.88 1.31 6.34
CA LEU A 75 9.90 1.52 7.78
C LEU A 75 8.79 0.74 8.48
N SER A 76 7.57 0.73 7.93
CA SER A 76 6.46 -0.04 8.49
C SER A 76 6.69 -1.55 8.40
N ALA A 77 7.34 -2.03 7.35
CA ALA A 77 7.71 -3.43 7.21
C ALA A 77 8.71 -3.85 8.30
N VAL A 78 9.79 -3.09 8.46
CA VAL A 78 10.84 -3.40 9.44
C VAL A 78 10.31 -3.28 10.88
N VAL A 79 9.73 -2.14 11.22
CA VAL A 79 9.21 -1.89 12.58
C VAL A 79 8.02 -2.78 12.91
N GLY A 80 7.10 -2.96 11.95
CA GLY A 80 5.91 -3.79 12.14
C GLY A 80 6.23 -5.26 12.36
N ILE A 81 7.18 -5.81 11.60
CA ILE A 81 7.65 -7.19 11.81
C ILE A 81 8.37 -7.29 13.17
N ALA A 82 9.25 -6.35 13.49
CA ALA A 82 9.97 -6.35 14.77
C ALA A 82 9.02 -6.28 15.97
N VAL A 83 8.04 -5.38 15.93
CA VAL A 83 7.02 -5.25 16.99
C VAL A 83 6.14 -6.50 17.04
N GLY A 84 5.69 -7.05 15.90
CA GLY A 84 4.91 -8.29 15.88
C GLY A 84 5.66 -9.48 16.49
N VAL A 85 6.95 -9.63 16.19
CA VAL A 85 7.83 -10.62 16.81
C VAL A 85 7.95 -10.37 18.31
N LEU A 86 8.19 -9.14 18.72
CA LEU A 86 8.29 -8.77 20.15
C LEU A 86 7.01 -9.12 20.90
N LEU A 87 5.84 -8.75 20.38
CA LEU A 87 4.55 -9.07 20.98
C LEU A 87 4.30 -10.58 21.07
N SER A 88 4.79 -11.35 20.10
CA SER A 88 4.66 -12.82 20.12
C SER A 88 5.49 -13.51 21.19
N SER A 89 6.51 -12.84 21.75
CA SER A 89 7.45 -13.42 22.72
C SER A 89 6.82 -13.66 24.10
N SER A 90 5.84 -12.85 24.50
CA SER A 90 5.18 -12.95 25.81
C SER A 90 3.71 -12.56 25.73
N ARG A 91 2.83 -13.36 26.35
CA ARG A 91 1.41 -13.03 26.50
C ARG A 91 1.18 -11.75 27.32
N LEU A 92 2.08 -11.45 28.23
CA LEU A 92 2.00 -10.23 29.03
C LEU A 92 2.29 -9.00 28.16
N LEU A 93 3.36 -9.04 27.36
CA LEU A 93 3.69 -7.97 26.41
C LEU A 93 2.57 -7.73 25.40
N GLU A 94 1.99 -8.79 24.87
CA GLU A 94 0.86 -8.65 23.95
C GLU A 94 -0.33 -7.98 24.63
N ARG A 95 -0.78 -8.49 25.80
CA ARG A 95 -1.92 -7.90 26.51
C ARG A 95 -1.67 -6.44 26.89
N ALA A 96 -0.42 -6.08 27.19
CA ALA A 96 -0.06 -4.72 27.56
C ALA A 96 0.03 -3.77 26.34
N LEU A 97 0.62 -4.22 25.23
CA LEU A 97 0.97 -3.32 24.10
C LEU A 97 0.02 -3.44 22.90
N TYR A 98 -0.64 -4.58 22.70
CA TYR A 98 -1.57 -4.74 21.57
C TYR A 98 -2.69 -3.71 21.53
N PRO A 99 -3.32 -3.31 22.65
CA PRO A 99 -4.34 -2.23 22.62
C PRO A 99 -3.81 -0.91 22.05
N PHE A 100 -2.54 -0.57 22.28
CA PHE A 100 -1.95 0.64 21.71
C PHE A 100 -1.77 0.55 20.19
N THR A 101 -1.51 -0.65 19.66
CA THR A 101 -1.46 -0.85 18.21
C THR A 101 -2.84 -0.68 17.57
N VAL A 102 -3.91 -1.07 18.27
CA VAL A 102 -5.30 -0.85 17.82
C VAL A 102 -5.65 0.64 17.87
N ILE A 103 -5.26 1.35 18.92
CA ILE A 103 -5.46 2.80 19.03
C ILE A 103 -4.78 3.51 17.86
N LEU A 104 -3.56 3.12 17.52
CA LEU A 104 -2.80 3.74 16.42
C LEU A 104 -3.56 3.70 15.07
N GLN A 105 -4.29 2.62 14.78
CA GLN A 105 -5.07 2.53 13.53
C GLN A 105 -6.37 3.33 13.58
N THR A 106 -6.91 3.63 14.77
CA THR A 106 -8.18 4.36 14.91
C THR A 106 -7.98 5.87 14.89
N VAL A 107 -6.77 6.35 15.12
CA VAL A 107 -6.47 7.78 15.07
C VAL A 107 -6.62 8.30 13.63
N PRO A 108 -7.48 9.30 13.39
CA PRO A 108 -7.67 9.83 12.04
C PRO A 108 -6.40 10.55 11.56
N LEU A 109 -5.74 9.99 10.55
CA LEU A 109 -4.49 10.52 10.02
C LEU A 109 -4.61 12.01 9.66
N VAL A 110 -5.73 12.41 9.06
CA VAL A 110 -5.97 13.81 8.66
C VAL A 110 -5.87 14.77 9.84
N ALA A 111 -6.22 14.33 11.06
CA ALA A 111 -6.16 15.16 12.25
C ALA A 111 -4.73 15.34 12.77
N ILE A 112 -3.86 14.32 12.65
CA ILE A 112 -2.48 14.38 13.14
C ILE A 112 -1.47 14.84 12.09
N ALA A 113 -1.81 14.73 10.80
CA ALA A 113 -0.92 15.09 9.71
C ALA A 113 -0.39 16.54 9.79
N PRO A 114 -1.19 17.57 10.15
CA PRO A 114 -0.68 18.93 10.32
C PRO A 114 0.45 19.03 11.35
N MET A 115 0.32 18.32 12.47
CA MET A 115 1.35 18.31 13.52
C MET A 115 2.64 17.63 13.01
N LEU A 116 2.50 16.50 12.29
CA LEU A 116 3.64 15.81 11.71
C LEU A 116 4.39 16.69 10.70
N VAL A 117 3.64 17.42 9.86
CA VAL A 117 4.22 18.33 8.87
C VAL A 117 4.94 19.51 9.55
N ILE A 118 4.39 20.05 10.63
CA ILE A 118 5.05 21.13 11.41
C ILE A 118 6.31 20.62 12.10
N TRP A 119 6.26 19.45 12.74
CA TRP A 119 7.41 18.89 13.49
C TRP A 119 8.56 18.41 12.62
N LEU A 120 8.23 17.82 11.47
CA LEU A 120 9.21 17.22 10.55
C LEU A 120 9.56 18.14 9.36
N HIS A 121 9.02 19.35 9.35
CA HIS A 121 9.04 20.29 8.24
C HIS A 121 8.29 19.73 7.01
N ALA A 122 7.70 20.61 6.22
CA ALA A 122 6.92 20.24 5.04
C ALA A 122 7.81 19.60 3.96
N GLY A 123 7.82 18.26 3.88
CA GLY A 123 8.68 17.54 2.95
C GLY A 123 8.40 16.04 2.90
N VAL A 124 9.23 15.32 2.14
CA VAL A 124 9.14 13.85 1.95
C VAL A 124 9.15 13.11 3.29
N GLN A 125 9.85 13.61 4.31
CA GLN A 125 9.95 12.97 5.62
C GLN A 125 8.59 12.92 6.33
N ALA A 126 7.88 14.05 6.39
CA ALA A 126 6.55 14.10 7.01
C ALA A 126 5.55 13.18 6.30
N VAL A 127 5.56 13.19 4.96
CA VAL A 127 4.73 12.31 4.13
C VAL A 127 5.08 10.84 4.34
N SER A 128 6.37 10.50 4.43
CA SER A 128 6.82 9.13 4.72
C SER A 128 6.36 8.65 6.09
N VAL A 129 6.34 9.52 7.12
CA VAL A 129 5.84 9.17 8.44
C VAL A 129 4.32 8.97 8.42
N CYS A 130 3.58 9.76 7.65
CA CYS A 130 2.15 9.53 7.42
C CYS A 130 1.89 8.14 6.78
N ALA A 131 2.65 7.79 5.73
CA ALA A 131 2.59 6.49 5.08
C ALA A 131 2.95 5.35 6.06
N PHE A 132 3.99 5.54 6.87
CA PHE A 132 4.42 4.59 7.90
C PHE A 132 3.32 4.31 8.93
N ILE A 133 2.72 5.34 9.51
CA ILE A 133 1.72 5.21 10.58
C ILE A 133 0.52 4.38 10.10
N VAL A 134 -0.02 4.69 8.92
CA VAL A 134 -1.22 4.01 8.39
C VAL A 134 -0.93 2.56 8.01
N SER A 135 0.26 2.28 7.50
CA SER A 135 0.65 0.95 7.05
C SER A 135 1.22 0.04 8.16
N LEU A 136 1.53 0.57 9.33
CA LEU A 136 2.19 -0.15 10.42
C LEU A 136 1.33 -1.27 11.02
N PHE A 137 0.06 -0.96 11.34
CA PHE A 137 -0.83 -1.88 12.06
C PHE A 137 -1.05 -3.23 11.33
N PRO A 138 -1.36 -3.29 10.03
CA PRO A 138 -1.51 -4.56 9.33
C PRO A 138 -0.26 -5.44 9.38
N VAL A 139 0.92 -4.84 9.36
CA VAL A 139 2.18 -5.61 9.45
C VAL A 139 2.33 -6.22 10.85
N ILE A 140 2.07 -5.44 11.90
CA ILE A 140 2.15 -5.93 13.30
C ILE A 140 1.18 -7.09 13.51
N THR A 141 -0.09 -6.89 13.17
CA THR A 141 -1.15 -7.88 13.45
C THR A 141 -0.99 -9.16 12.66
N ASN A 142 -0.63 -9.07 11.39
CA ASN A 142 -0.40 -10.26 10.56
C ASN A 142 0.88 -11.00 10.96
N THR A 143 1.93 -10.29 11.38
CA THR A 143 3.15 -10.92 11.92
C THR A 143 2.84 -11.66 13.22
N LEU A 144 2.16 -11.01 14.16
CA LEU A 144 1.77 -11.61 15.43
C LEU A 144 0.88 -12.86 15.22
N SER A 145 -0.15 -12.73 14.40
CA SER A 145 -1.08 -13.81 14.05
C SER A 145 -0.35 -14.97 13.37
N GLY A 146 0.53 -14.68 12.40
CA GLY A 146 1.30 -15.70 11.70
C GLY A 146 2.24 -16.49 12.63
N ILE A 147 2.91 -15.82 13.58
CA ILE A 147 3.78 -16.51 14.56
C ILE A 147 2.94 -17.38 15.50
N ARG A 148 1.72 -16.99 15.82
CA ARG A 148 0.82 -17.72 16.70
C ARG A 148 0.07 -18.86 16.04
N SER A 149 -0.09 -18.82 14.73
CA SER A 149 -0.77 -19.87 13.96
C SER A 149 0.03 -21.18 13.89
N ILE A 150 1.29 -21.19 14.32
CA ILE A 150 2.12 -22.40 14.31
C ILE A 150 1.57 -23.44 15.28
N PRO A 151 1.28 -24.68 14.81
CA PRO A 151 0.68 -25.72 15.63
C PRO A 151 1.54 -26.07 16.86
N HIS A 152 0.89 -26.16 18.01
CA HIS A 152 1.53 -26.46 19.29
C HIS A 152 2.41 -27.73 19.26
N PRO A 153 1.96 -28.86 18.64
CA PRO A 153 2.78 -30.09 18.57
C PRO A 153 4.13 -29.88 17.86
N GLN A 154 4.18 -28.99 16.84
CA GLN A 154 5.47 -28.70 16.19
C GLN A 154 6.42 -27.94 17.12
N VAL A 155 5.90 -27.02 17.92
CA VAL A 155 6.71 -26.30 18.92
C VAL A 155 7.22 -27.23 20.00
N GLU A 156 6.38 -28.17 20.46
CA GLU A 156 6.75 -29.18 21.44
C GLU A 156 7.82 -30.13 20.89
N LEU A 157 7.69 -30.56 19.64
CA LEU A 157 8.70 -31.39 19.00
C LEU A 157 10.09 -30.71 19.01
N PHE A 158 10.15 -29.44 18.63
CA PHE A 158 11.41 -28.68 18.69
C PHE A 158 11.99 -28.62 20.11
N ARG A 159 11.14 -28.48 21.13
CA ARG A 159 11.54 -28.46 22.53
C ARG A 159 12.06 -29.84 23.03
N LEU A 160 11.42 -30.91 22.59
CA LEU A 160 11.87 -32.27 22.88
C LEU A 160 13.29 -32.55 22.34
N TYR A 161 13.61 -32.00 21.19
CA TYR A 161 14.97 -32.03 20.62
C TYR A 161 15.95 -31.01 21.24
N GLY A 162 15.57 -30.37 22.35
CA GLY A 162 16.45 -29.45 23.08
C GLY A 162 16.64 -28.08 22.39
N ALA A 163 15.75 -27.68 21.45
CA ALA A 163 15.89 -26.41 20.77
C ALA A 163 15.66 -25.23 21.73
N ARG A 164 16.61 -24.29 21.74
CA ARG A 164 16.50 -23.03 22.48
C ARG A 164 15.33 -22.17 21.94
N PRO A 165 14.70 -21.29 22.74
CA PRO A 165 13.58 -20.45 22.33
C PRO A 165 13.87 -19.65 21.04
N TRP A 166 15.09 -19.13 20.90
CA TRP A 166 15.54 -18.43 19.69
C TRP A 166 15.56 -19.32 18.45
N ALA A 167 15.98 -20.58 18.60
CA ALA A 167 15.97 -21.55 17.49
C ALA A 167 14.53 -21.89 17.07
N VAL A 168 13.61 -22.03 18.02
CA VAL A 168 12.18 -22.22 17.74
C VAL A 168 11.61 -21.00 16.99
N LEU A 169 11.96 -19.78 17.40
CA LEU A 169 11.50 -18.57 16.72
C LEU A 169 12.04 -18.49 15.28
N THR A 170 13.35 -18.63 15.09
CA THR A 170 14.00 -18.37 13.79
C THR A 170 13.88 -19.52 12.81
N LYS A 171 13.83 -20.78 13.28
CA LYS A 171 13.82 -21.96 12.40
C LYS A 171 12.42 -22.56 12.18
N LEU A 172 11.45 -22.25 13.05
CA LEU A 172 10.09 -22.77 12.94
C LEU A 172 9.06 -21.65 12.78
N LYS A 173 8.98 -20.73 13.76
CA LYS A 173 7.88 -19.77 13.83
C LYS A 173 7.96 -18.70 12.75
N LEU A 174 9.11 -18.06 12.54
CA LEU A 174 9.28 -17.02 11.53
C LEU A 174 9.10 -17.55 10.10
N PRO A 175 9.75 -18.66 9.70
CA PRO A 175 9.51 -19.26 8.39
C PRO A 175 8.07 -19.66 8.17
N GLY A 176 7.41 -20.26 9.19
CA GLY A 176 6.00 -20.62 9.11
C GLY A 176 5.05 -19.42 9.06
N ALA A 177 5.46 -18.27 9.60
CA ALA A 177 4.68 -17.04 9.59
C ALA A 177 4.80 -16.23 8.28
N VAL A 178 5.75 -16.54 7.38
CA VAL A 178 6.00 -15.79 6.14
C VAL A 178 4.72 -15.54 5.32
N PRO A 179 3.82 -16.50 5.10
CA PRO A 179 2.59 -16.24 4.34
C PRO A 179 1.73 -15.16 4.97
N SER A 180 1.56 -15.19 6.29
CA SER A 180 0.80 -14.18 7.03
C SER A 180 1.49 -12.82 7.03
N ILE A 181 2.81 -12.78 7.18
CA ILE A 181 3.61 -11.55 7.07
C ILE A 181 3.42 -10.93 5.69
N MET A 182 3.51 -11.74 4.62
CA MET A 182 3.29 -11.25 3.25
C MET A 182 1.86 -10.75 3.03
N ALA A 183 0.85 -11.38 3.64
CA ALA A 183 -0.52 -10.88 3.62
C ALA A 183 -0.62 -9.50 4.28
N GLY A 184 0.01 -9.30 5.44
CA GLY A 184 0.11 -8.01 6.12
C GLY A 184 0.80 -6.95 5.27
N LEU A 185 1.93 -7.29 4.64
CA LEU A 185 2.67 -6.39 3.76
C LEU A 185 1.87 -6.00 2.51
N ARG A 186 1.05 -6.89 1.93
CA ARG A 186 0.15 -6.55 0.82
C ARG A 186 -0.86 -5.48 1.20
N ILE A 187 -1.47 -5.62 2.38
CA ILE A 187 -2.43 -4.63 2.89
C ILE A 187 -1.70 -3.32 3.18
N ALA A 188 -0.55 -3.38 3.85
CA ALA A 188 0.27 -2.22 4.20
C ALA A 188 0.74 -1.44 2.97
N ALA A 189 1.06 -2.13 1.87
CA ALA A 189 1.48 -1.50 0.60
C ALA A 189 0.43 -0.53 0.05
N GLY A 190 -0.83 -0.96 0.00
CA GLY A 190 -1.94 -0.10 -0.42
C GLY A 190 -2.18 1.07 0.55
N LEU A 191 -2.15 0.78 1.85
CA LEU A 191 -2.34 1.79 2.89
C LEU A 191 -1.21 2.82 2.94
N ALA A 192 0.03 2.44 2.62
CA ALA A 192 1.16 3.38 2.55
C ALA A 192 0.95 4.45 1.47
N VAL A 193 0.38 4.08 0.30
CA VAL A 193 0.04 5.04 -0.75
C VAL A 193 -1.06 5.99 -0.28
N ILE A 194 -2.11 5.47 0.36
CA ILE A 194 -3.19 6.30 0.92
C ILE A 194 -2.62 7.27 1.96
N GLY A 195 -1.78 6.77 2.89
CA GLY A 195 -1.13 7.58 3.92
C GLY A 195 -0.25 8.69 3.34
N ALA A 196 0.51 8.39 2.28
CA ALA A 196 1.34 9.38 1.59
C ALA A 196 0.48 10.46 0.92
N VAL A 197 -0.55 10.09 0.15
CA VAL A 197 -1.43 11.05 -0.52
C VAL A 197 -2.14 11.96 0.50
N VAL A 198 -2.64 11.41 1.61
CA VAL A 198 -3.26 12.19 2.69
C VAL A 198 -2.24 13.12 3.37
N GLY A 199 -1.02 12.63 3.62
CA GLY A 199 0.07 13.45 4.16
C GLY A 199 0.44 14.61 3.22
N GLU A 200 0.46 14.37 1.91
CA GLU A 200 0.70 15.39 0.89
C GLU A 200 -0.43 16.43 0.82
N PHE A 201 -1.70 16.04 1.04
CA PHE A 201 -2.80 17.01 1.09
C PHE A 201 -2.55 18.09 2.13
N VAL A 202 -2.12 17.67 3.33
CA VAL A 202 -1.84 18.58 4.42
C VAL A 202 -0.54 19.36 4.20
N ALA A 203 0.51 18.68 3.72
CA ALA A 203 1.80 19.29 3.46
C ALA A 203 1.72 20.37 2.36
N GLY A 204 0.84 20.18 1.37
CA GLY A 204 0.63 21.13 0.27
C GLY A 204 0.09 22.49 0.72
N GLU A 205 -0.67 22.55 1.79
CA GLU A 205 -1.15 23.82 2.37
C GLU A 205 -0.02 24.60 3.07
N LEU A 206 1.06 23.93 3.43
CA LEU A 206 2.22 24.49 4.13
C LEU A 206 3.43 24.71 3.21
N GLY A 207 3.23 24.68 1.88
CA GLY A 207 4.28 25.01 0.89
C GLY A 207 5.26 23.89 0.59
N ALA A 208 4.90 22.62 0.84
CA ALA A 208 5.73 21.48 0.52
C ALA A 208 5.96 21.30 -1.00
N GLU A 209 7.00 20.57 -1.33
CA GLU A 209 7.31 20.17 -2.71
C GLU A 209 6.20 19.28 -3.30
N ARG A 210 5.79 19.56 -4.53
CA ARG A 210 4.63 18.95 -5.20
C ARG A 210 4.79 17.44 -5.40
N GLY A 211 4.05 16.64 -4.59
CA GLY A 211 3.72 15.25 -4.85
C GLY A 211 2.34 15.13 -5.50
N LEU A 212 1.88 13.91 -5.80
CA LEU A 212 0.58 13.67 -6.45
C LEU A 212 -0.60 14.20 -5.63
N GLY A 213 -0.57 14.01 -4.30
CA GLY A 213 -1.62 14.54 -3.41
C GLY A 213 -1.69 16.06 -3.43
N ILE A 214 -0.55 16.75 -3.50
CA ILE A 214 -0.50 18.22 -3.61
C ILE A 214 -1.07 18.67 -4.96
N VAL A 215 -0.71 17.96 -6.05
CA VAL A 215 -1.28 18.24 -7.38
C VAL A 215 -2.80 18.14 -7.34
N VAL A 216 -3.37 17.12 -6.69
CA VAL A 216 -4.83 16.96 -6.53
C VAL A 216 -5.44 18.17 -5.82
N VAL A 217 -4.86 18.61 -4.70
CA VAL A 217 -5.40 19.75 -3.91
C VAL A 217 -5.30 21.06 -4.71
N VAL A 218 -4.16 21.32 -5.36
CA VAL A 218 -3.95 22.52 -6.15
C VAL A 218 -4.89 22.56 -7.35
N ALA A 219 -5.00 21.46 -8.09
CA ALA A 219 -5.90 21.36 -9.24
C ALA A 219 -7.37 21.53 -8.82
N ALA A 220 -7.77 20.98 -7.65
CA ALA A 220 -9.11 21.18 -7.09
C ALA A 220 -9.39 22.65 -6.79
N LYS A 221 -8.45 23.37 -6.15
CA LYS A 221 -8.57 24.80 -5.84
C LYS A 221 -8.61 25.69 -7.10
N GLN A 222 -7.94 25.26 -8.17
CA GLN A 222 -7.90 25.99 -9.46
C GLN A 222 -9.06 25.61 -10.41
N GLY A 223 -9.86 24.60 -10.07
CA GLY A 223 -10.92 24.09 -10.94
C GLY A 223 -10.41 23.30 -12.15
N GLU A 224 -9.15 22.85 -12.13
CA GLU A 224 -8.50 22.07 -13.19
C GLU A 224 -8.79 20.56 -13.01
N LEU A 225 -10.04 20.15 -13.24
CA LEU A 225 -10.46 18.76 -13.05
C LEU A 225 -9.67 17.73 -13.90
N PRO A 226 -9.30 17.98 -15.15
CA PRO A 226 -8.50 17.03 -15.91
C PRO A 226 -7.18 16.69 -15.21
N MET A 227 -6.48 17.71 -14.67
CA MET A 227 -5.24 17.52 -13.92
C MET A 227 -5.46 16.77 -12.59
N LEU A 228 -6.55 17.09 -11.88
CA LEU A 228 -6.95 16.38 -10.66
C LEU A 228 -7.15 14.89 -10.94
N PHE A 229 -7.97 14.54 -11.91
CA PHE A 229 -8.24 13.15 -12.28
C PHE A 229 -6.99 12.43 -12.79
N ALA A 230 -6.11 13.11 -13.52
CA ALA A 230 -4.83 12.56 -13.95
C ALA A 230 -3.94 12.20 -12.75
N ALA A 231 -3.83 13.08 -11.75
CA ALA A 231 -3.05 12.81 -10.54
C ALA A 231 -3.65 11.68 -9.70
N VAL A 232 -4.98 11.61 -9.58
CA VAL A 232 -5.67 10.50 -8.89
C VAL A 232 -5.45 9.18 -9.63
N ALA A 233 -5.53 9.16 -10.95
CA ALA A 233 -5.26 7.97 -11.76
C ALA A 233 -3.82 7.48 -11.57
N LEU A 234 -2.83 8.40 -11.59
CA LEU A 234 -1.43 8.05 -11.34
C LEU A 234 -1.19 7.54 -9.92
N ALA A 235 -1.84 8.12 -8.90
CA ALA A 235 -1.78 7.62 -7.53
C ALA A 235 -2.37 6.20 -7.43
N SER A 236 -3.46 5.92 -8.16
CA SER A 236 -4.05 4.58 -8.24
C SER A 236 -3.12 3.58 -8.94
N VAL A 237 -2.49 3.98 -10.05
CA VAL A 237 -1.48 3.16 -10.75
C VAL A 237 -0.28 2.89 -9.85
N LEU A 238 0.20 3.90 -9.11
CA LEU A 238 1.25 3.74 -8.12
C LEU A 238 0.86 2.72 -7.05
N GLY A 239 -0.36 2.79 -6.52
CA GLY A 239 -0.88 1.83 -5.55
C GLY A 239 -0.86 0.40 -6.08
N ILE A 240 -1.38 0.21 -7.31
CA ILE A 240 -1.36 -1.10 -7.98
C ILE A 240 0.09 -1.59 -8.19
N ALA A 241 0.99 -0.71 -8.58
CA ALA A 241 2.40 -1.06 -8.82
C ALA A 241 3.09 -1.49 -7.51
N VAL A 242 2.89 -0.76 -6.40
CA VAL A 242 3.48 -1.09 -5.08
C VAL A 242 2.93 -2.43 -4.56
N VAL A 243 1.61 -2.63 -4.62
CA VAL A 243 0.98 -3.92 -4.24
C VAL A 243 1.46 -5.05 -5.15
N GLY A 244 1.58 -4.79 -6.45
CA GLY A 244 2.12 -5.73 -7.44
C GLY A 244 3.56 -6.14 -7.12
N ALA A 245 4.41 -5.18 -6.77
CA ALA A 245 5.80 -5.45 -6.37
C ALA A 245 5.86 -6.34 -5.12
N VAL A 246 5.01 -6.08 -4.11
CA VAL A 246 4.92 -6.94 -2.91
C VAL A 246 4.40 -8.33 -3.26
N ASN A 247 3.44 -8.46 -4.18
CA ASN A 247 2.95 -9.76 -4.65
C ASN A 247 4.06 -10.58 -5.34
N VAL A 248 4.85 -9.93 -6.19
CA VAL A 248 6.00 -10.58 -6.85
C VAL A 248 7.04 -11.01 -5.81
N ALA A 249 7.37 -10.14 -4.85
CA ALA A 249 8.28 -10.49 -3.76
C ALA A 249 7.76 -11.68 -2.95
N ALA A 250 6.46 -11.67 -2.60
CA ALA A 250 5.81 -12.78 -1.91
C ALA A 250 5.91 -14.09 -2.70
N TYR A 251 5.60 -14.05 -4.00
CA TYR A 251 5.70 -15.22 -4.87
C TYR A 251 7.13 -15.79 -4.92
N VAL A 252 8.14 -14.92 -5.10
CA VAL A 252 9.55 -15.35 -5.13
C VAL A 252 10.00 -15.97 -3.81
N LEU A 253 9.59 -15.38 -2.69
CA LEU A 253 9.96 -15.89 -1.36
C LEU A 253 9.26 -17.21 -1.01
N MET A 254 7.99 -17.36 -1.40
CA MET A 254 7.18 -18.52 -1.01
C MET A 254 7.21 -19.68 -1.99
N TYR A 255 7.57 -19.45 -3.25
CA TYR A 255 7.52 -20.45 -4.33
C TYR A 255 8.23 -21.77 -4.00
N LYS A 256 9.34 -21.72 -3.26
CA LYS A 256 10.14 -22.91 -2.92
C LYS A 256 9.71 -23.59 -1.62
N TRP A 257 8.92 -22.91 -0.75
CA TRP A 257 8.74 -23.34 0.64
C TRP A 257 7.28 -23.64 1.00
N HIS A 258 6.31 -23.09 0.28
CA HIS A 258 4.88 -23.25 0.60
C HIS A 258 4.10 -23.85 -0.56
N VAL A 259 3.42 -24.97 -0.28
CA VAL A 259 2.61 -25.73 -1.27
C VAL A 259 1.41 -24.92 -1.77
N SER A 260 0.87 -24.02 -0.94
CA SER A 260 -0.29 -23.19 -1.26
C SER A 260 -0.08 -22.16 -2.39
N GLU A 261 1.19 -21.90 -2.77
CA GLU A 261 1.53 -20.95 -3.84
C GLU A 261 1.99 -21.65 -5.14
N ARG A 262 1.95 -22.99 -5.18
CA ARG A 262 2.25 -23.73 -6.41
C ARG A 262 1.02 -23.70 -7.31
N PRO A 263 1.11 -23.15 -8.52
CA PRO A 263 0.04 -23.27 -9.50
C PRO A 263 -0.05 -24.75 -9.94
N ASP A 264 -1.25 -25.30 -9.92
CA ASP A 264 -1.60 -26.61 -10.47
C ASP A 264 -1.30 -26.71 -11.97
#